data_097876f23d4e00315426868da65478c6
#
_entry.id   097876f23d4e00315426868da65478c6
#
_cell.length_a   1.000
_cell.length_b   1.000
_cell.length_c   1.000
_cell.angle_alpha   90.00
_cell.angle_beta   90.00
_cell.angle_gamma   90.00
#
_symmetry.space_group_name_H-M   'P 1'
#
loop_
_entity.id
_entity.type
_entity.pdbx_description
1 polymer ?
#
loop_
_entity_poly.entity_id
_entity_poly.type
_entity_poly.pdbx_seq_one_letter_code
_entity_poly.pdbx_strand_id
1 'polypeptide(L)'
;MDIKVYTFEEMLSAEFPKLVEVHDGEVGFPGRNYWIELKRIKGYHDLLAWVHHLAGKAWIDGEAISQFIEAVCTQKGWKIYRSGR
;
A
#
# COMPACT_ATOMS: atom_id res chain seq x y z
N MET A 1 29.47 -4.04 -20.96
CA MET A 1 28.51 -3.70 -19.91
C MET A 1 27.46 -4.79 -19.76
N ASP A 2 27.31 -5.26 -18.58
CA ASP A 2 26.34 -6.30 -18.35
C ASP A 2 24.95 -5.71 -18.25
N ILE A 3 24.04 -6.28 -19.02
CA ILE A 3 22.66 -5.88 -18.94
C ILE A 3 21.97 -6.87 -18.02
N LYS A 4 21.54 -6.41 -16.89
CA LYS A 4 20.81 -7.25 -15.99
C LYS A 4 19.38 -7.37 -16.46
N VAL A 5 18.92 -8.60 -16.51
CA VAL A 5 17.52 -8.85 -16.84
C VAL A 5 16.77 -9.05 -15.53
N TYR A 6 15.78 -8.23 -15.30
CA TYR A 6 14.98 -8.32 -14.09
C TYR A 6 13.62 -8.92 -14.40
N THR A 7 13.08 -9.66 -13.43
CA THR A 7 11.69 -10.05 -13.51
C THR A 7 10.85 -8.79 -13.36
N PHE A 8 9.59 -8.89 -13.75
CA PHE A 8 8.68 -7.76 -13.58
C PHE A 8 8.61 -7.32 -12.13
N GLU A 9 8.55 -8.29 -11.21
CA GLU A 9 8.49 -7.99 -9.79
C GLU A 9 9.77 -7.30 -9.29
N GLU A 10 10.91 -7.73 -9.78
CA GLU A 10 12.17 -7.11 -9.39
C GLU A 10 12.25 -5.67 -9.88
N MET A 11 11.76 -5.43 -11.08
CA MET A 11 11.74 -4.08 -11.62
C MET A 11 10.85 -3.16 -10.80
N LEU A 12 9.69 -3.65 -10.40
CA LEU A 12 8.79 -2.86 -9.57
C LEU A 12 9.42 -2.57 -8.21
N SER A 13 10.07 -3.56 -7.62
CA SER A 13 10.75 -3.38 -6.33
C SER A 13 11.83 -2.33 -6.41
N ALA A 14 12.55 -2.29 -7.54
CA ALA A 14 13.63 -1.32 -7.71
C ALA A 14 13.10 0.10 -7.87
N GLU A 15 11.98 0.25 -8.58
CA GLU A 15 11.42 1.58 -8.83
C GLU A 15 10.50 2.06 -7.72
N PHE A 16 9.83 1.13 -7.07
CA PHE A 16 8.83 1.45 -6.06
C PHE A 16 9.16 0.68 -4.78
N PRO A 17 10.04 1.25 -3.96
CA PRO A 17 10.41 0.59 -2.72
C PRO A 17 9.19 0.36 -1.84
N LYS A 18 9.28 -0.64 -1.01
CA LYS A 18 8.18 -1.00 -0.13
C LYS A 18 8.04 0.05 0.96
N LEU A 19 6.94 0.78 0.92
CA LEU A 19 6.66 1.86 1.86
C LEU A 19 5.68 1.45 2.95
N VAL A 20 4.94 0.37 2.73
CA VAL A 20 3.87 -0.07 3.62
C VAL A 20 4.15 -1.48 4.09
N GLU A 21 3.92 -1.74 5.37
CA GLU A 21 4.12 -3.07 5.95
C GLU A 21 2.91 -3.45 6.78
N VAL A 22 2.75 -4.75 7.00
CA VAL A 22 1.70 -5.29 7.85
C VAL A 22 2.35 -6.10 8.95
N HIS A 23 2.05 -5.76 10.20
CA HIS A 23 2.56 -6.47 11.36
C HIS A 23 1.49 -6.56 12.43
N ASP A 24 1.26 -7.76 12.93
CA ASP A 24 0.41 -7.98 14.12
C ASP A 24 -0.95 -7.30 14.02
N GLY A 25 -1.60 -7.43 12.86
CA GLY A 25 -2.93 -6.88 12.69
C GLY A 25 -2.98 -5.39 12.42
N GLU A 26 -1.82 -4.79 12.13
CA GLU A 26 -1.75 -3.37 11.78
C GLU A 26 -1.09 -3.20 10.42
N VAL A 27 -1.55 -2.21 9.69
CA VAL A 27 -0.95 -1.80 8.43
C VAL A 27 -0.40 -0.40 8.61
N GLY A 28 0.79 -0.15 8.10
CA GLY A 28 1.36 1.15 8.34
C GLY A 28 2.56 1.49 7.49
N PHE A 29 3.13 2.63 7.84
CA PHE A 29 4.27 3.24 7.16
C PHE A 29 5.43 3.31 8.15
N PRO A 30 6.28 2.28 8.17
CA PRO A 30 7.34 2.21 9.21
C PRO A 30 8.27 3.41 9.18
N GLY A 31 8.54 3.97 8.02
CA GLY A 31 9.37 5.15 7.92
C GLY A 31 8.77 6.39 8.59
N ARG A 32 7.47 6.36 8.86
CA ARG A 32 6.76 7.48 9.51
C ARG A 32 6.23 7.10 10.87
N ASN A 33 6.46 5.86 11.28
CA ASN A 33 5.96 5.33 12.55
C ASN A 33 4.44 5.56 12.67
N TYR A 34 3.72 5.26 11.59
CA TYR A 34 2.28 5.49 11.51
C TYR A 34 1.60 4.16 11.22
N TRP A 35 0.71 3.74 12.11
CA TRP A 35 0.07 2.42 12.03
C TRP A 35 -1.41 2.51 12.23
N ILE A 36 -2.15 1.68 11.49
CA ILE A 36 -3.61 1.63 11.53
C ILE A 36 -4.02 0.20 11.80
N GLU A 37 -4.89 0.01 12.79
CA GLU A 37 -5.40 -1.33 13.08
C GLU A 37 -6.32 -1.80 11.96
N LEU A 38 -6.01 -2.97 11.41
CA LEU A 38 -6.81 -3.52 10.32
C LEU A 38 -8.27 -3.75 10.73
N LYS A 39 -8.51 -4.05 11.99
CA LYS A 39 -9.88 -4.26 12.47
C LYS A 39 -10.76 -3.03 12.35
N ARG A 40 -10.17 -1.86 12.18
CA ARG A 40 -10.91 -0.62 11.97
C ARG A 40 -11.37 -0.43 10.54
N ILE A 41 -10.88 -1.27 9.64
CA ILE A 41 -11.22 -1.19 8.23
C ILE A 41 -12.13 -2.37 7.93
N LYS A 42 -13.44 -2.15 8.01
CA LYS A 42 -14.41 -3.24 7.92
C LYS A 42 -14.96 -3.44 6.54
N GLY A 43 -14.78 -2.49 5.65
CA GLY A 43 -15.25 -2.58 4.28
C GLY A 43 -14.60 -1.49 3.44
N TYR A 44 -14.98 -1.47 2.16
CA TYR A 44 -14.42 -0.46 1.23
C TYR A 44 -14.73 0.96 1.67
N HIS A 45 -15.84 1.16 2.33
CA HIS A 45 -16.20 2.50 2.81
C HIS A 45 -15.18 3.01 3.82
N ASP A 46 -14.80 2.15 4.77
CA ASP A 46 -13.79 2.51 5.75
C ASP A 46 -12.44 2.70 5.09
N LEU A 47 -12.11 1.87 4.11
CA LEU A 47 -10.86 2.00 3.37
C LEU A 47 -10.79 3.36 2.68
N LEU A 48 -11.89 3.77 2.03
CA LEU A 48 -11.94 5.07 1.38
C LEU A 48 -11.75 6.21 2.37
N ALA A 49 -12.36 6.09 3.55
CA ALA A 49 -12.21 7.10 4.58
C ALA A 49 -10.76 7.23 5.02
N TRP A 50 -10.07 6.10 5.17
CA TRP A 50 -8.65 6.12 5.54
C TRP A 50 -7.78 6.68 4.43
N VAL A 51 -8.09 6.33 3.17
CA VAL A 51 -7.35 6.88 2.03
C VAL A 51 -7.50 8.40 1.99
N HIS A 52 -8.72 8.89 2.21
CA HIS A 52 -8.96 10.32 2.24
C HIS A 52 -8.16 10.99 3.36
N HIS A 53 -8.15 10.38 4.53
CA HIS A 53 -7.41 10.90 5.66
C HIS A 53 -5.90 10.94 5.36
N LEU A 54 -5.37 9.84 4.80
CA LEU A 54 -3.96 9.75 4.47
C LEU A 54 -3.56 10.75 3.40
N ALA A 55 -4.44 10.99 2.44
CA ALA A 55 -4.14 11.93 1.36
C ALA A 55 -3.90 13.35 1.85
N GLY A 56 -4.34 13.64 3.07
CA GLY A 56 -4.09 14.95 3.68
C GLY A 56 -2.74 15.08 4.36
N LYS A 57 -1.97 13.99 4.43
CA LYS A 57 -0.66 14.02 5.06
C LYS A 57 0.38 14.57 4.09
N ALA A 58 1.21 15.50 4.58
CA ALA A 58 2.20 16.14 3.72
C ALA A 58 3.27 15.17 3.22
N TRP A 59 3.52 14.09 3.97
CA TRP A 59 4.58 13.14 3.65
C TRP A 59 4.13 11.99 2.75
N ILE A 60 2.86 11.93 2.38
CA ILE A 60 2.36 10.81 1.61
C ILE A 60 2.29 11.16 0.12
N ASP A 61 2.46 10.15 -0.73
CA ASP A 61 2.31 10.33 -2.16
C ASP A 61 1.43 9.22 -2.72
N GLY A 62 1.21 9.27 -4.03
CA GLY A 62 0.33 8.31 -4.68
C GLY A 62 0.81 6.88 -4.56
N GLU A 63 2.13 6.69 -4.60
CA GLU A 63 2.68 5.34 -4.48
C GLU A 63 2.42 4.77 -3.09
N ALA A 64 2.60 5.57 -2.05
CA ALA A 64 2.34 5.11 -0.69
C ALA A 64 0.87 4.77 -0.49
N ILE A 65 -0.03 5.58 -1.05
CA ILE A 65 -1.47 5.31 -0.96
C ILE A 65 -1.81 4.02 -1.71
N SER A 66 -1.23 3.85 -2.89
CA SER A 66 -1.47 2.64 -3.68
C SER A 66 -1.03 1.40 -2.91
N GLN A 67 0.14 1.44 -2.30
CA GLN A 67 0.63 0.31 -1.51
C GLN A 67 -0.26 0.05 -0.29
N PHE A 68 -0.77 1.11 0.33
CA PHE A 68 -1.69 0.97 1.46
C PHE A 68 -2.96 0.24 1.04
N ILE A 69 -3.56 0.65 -0.07
CA ILE A 69 -4.77 0.01 -0.58
C ILE A 69 -4.51 -1.47 -0.86
N GLU A 70 -3.40 -1.77 -1.54
CA GLU A 70 -3.07 -3.16 -1.86
C GLU A 70 -2.83 -4.00 -0.62
N ALA A 71 -2.14 -3.43 0.36
CA ALA A 71 -1.87 -4.16 1.60
C ALA A 71 -3.16 -4.49 2.34
N VAL A 72 -4.05 -3.52 2.47
CA VAL A 72 -5.32 -3.75 3.15
C VAL A 72 -6.16 -4.78 2.41
N CYS A 73 -6.29 -4.63 1.11
CA CYS A 73 -7.11 -5.55 0.32
C CYS A 73 -6.54 -6.96 0.36
N THR A 74 -5.22 -7.10 0.32
CA THR A 74 -4.59 -8.41 0.43
C THR A 74 -4.92 -9.06 1.77
N GLN A 75 -4.82 -8.31 2.86
CA GLN A 75 -5.08 -8.84 4.19
C GLN A 75 -6.56 -9.20 4.38
N LYS A 76 -7.45 -8.44 3.78
CA LYS A 76 -8.88 -8.66 3.90
C LYS A 76 -9.44 -9.66 2.87
N GLY A 77 -8.65 -10.00 1.86
CA GLY A 77 -9.14 -10.83 0.78
C GLY A 77 -10.08 -10.10 -0.16
N TRP A 78 -10.00 -8.79 -0.21
CA TRP A 78 -10.85 -7.97 -1.07
C TRP A 78 -10.21 -7.80 -2.44
N LYS A 79 -11.08 -7.75 -3.45
CA LYS A 79 -10.60 -7.56 -4.82
C LYS A 79 -10.31 -6.10 -5.12
N ILE A 80 -9.24 -5.91 -5.88
CA ILE A 80 -8.91 -4.60 -6.43
C ILE A 80 -9.09 -4.71 -7.93
N TYR A 81 -9.89 -3.80 -8.49
CA TYR A 81 -10.03 -3.74 -9.94
C TYR A 81 -8.94 -2.85 -10.49
N ARG A 82 -8.09 -3.45 -11.31
CA ARG A 82 -7.03 -2.70 -11.95
C ARG A 82 -7.54 -2.28 -13.32
N SER A 83 -7.67 -1.00 -13.49
CA SER A 83 -8.12 -0.47 -14.78
C SER A 83 -6.98 -0.53 -15.77
N GLY A 84 -7.28 -0.59 -16.98
CA GLY A 84 -6.31 -0.60 -18.01
C GLY A 84 -5.87 -1.95 -18.35
N ARG A 85 -6.28 -2.25 -18.16
CA ARG A 85 -5.66 -3.08 -18.65
C ARG A 85 -5.92 -3.59 -19.43
#